data_4065011cb317dcd950d08c9c75c723dd
#
_entry.id   4065011cb317dcd950d08c9c75c723dd
#
_cell.length_a   1.000
_cell.length_b   1.000
_cell.length_c   1.000
_cell.angle_alpha   90.00
_cell.angle_beta   90.00
_cell.angle_gamma   90.00
#
_symmetry.space_group_name_H-M   'P 1'
#
loop_
_entity.id
_entity.type
_entity.pdbx_description
1 polymer ?
#
loop_
_entity_poly.entity_id
_entity_poly.type
_entity_poly.pdbx_seq_one_letter_code
_entity_poly.pdbx_strand_id
1 'polypeptide(L)'
;MAVRTAERVSREVSDNFVFQRSRLAYVEAAGRIAGRVLEIGTGTGYGVDIIAPHAEHFTTIDKTRSDELPPMPANVEFCEAKVPSLPFEDDTFDYVVSFQVIEHIKQDRAFVAEVLRVLRKGGKFIVSTPNRPMSLTRNPWHVREYTAEELGALLSGFIHVERLGVEGNERVWEYYEKNRASVHRIMRFDVLRMQWWLPRWLLQLPYDVMNRLNRRRLHRSNRVLTEAIEMDDYRLVEVHDRCFDLFYVATK
;
A
#
# COMPACT_ATOMS: atom_id res chain seq x y z
N MET A 1 15.24 2.84 -19.66
CA MET A 1 15.17 2.15 -18.36
C MET A 1 14.29 3.01 -17.43
N ALA A 2 13.09 2.54 -17.11
CA ALA A 2 12.24 3.21 -16.13
C ALA A 2 12.97 3.19 -14.78
N VAL A 3 13.15 4.35 -14.16
CA VAL A 3 13.74 4.46 -12.82
C VAL A 3 12.78 3.75 -11.87
N ARG A 4 13.17 2.60 -11.33
CA ARG A 4 12.44 1.94 -10.25
C ARG A 4 12.46 2.87 -9.04
N THR A 5 11.35 3.51 -8.75
CA THR A 5 11.19 4.32 -7.55
C THR A 5 11.03 3.41 -6.32
N ALA A 6 11.35 3.91 -5.12
CA ALA A 6 11.16 3.18 -3.86
C ALA A 6 9.69 2.91 -3.53
N GLU A 7 8.77 3.48 -4.30
CA GLU A 7 7.31 3.32 -4.16
C GLU A 7 6.78 1.96 -4.61
N ARG A 8 7.40 1.36 -5.64
CA ARG A 8 6.94 0.07 -6.13
C ARG A 8 7.52 -1.03 -5.26
N VAL A 9 6.64 -1.75 -4.61
CA VAL A 9 6.99 -2.98 -3.90
C VAL A 9 7.57 -3.96 -4.90
N SER A 10 8.78 -4.46 -4.64
CA SER A 10 9.47 -5.42 -5.50
C SER A 10 9.60 -6.78 -4.82
N ARG A 11 9.77 -7.84 -5.64
CA ARG A 11 10.09 -9.19 -5.15
C ARG A 11 11.58 -9.35 -4.80
N GLU A 12 12.37 -8.27 -4.80
CA GLU A 12 13.77 -8.32 -4.34
C GLU A 12 13.81 -8.71 -2.86
N VAL A 13 14.71 -9.61 -2.50
CA VAL A 13 14.84 -10.12 -1.13
C VAL A 13 15.06 -9.00 -0.11
N SER A 14 15.71 -7.90 -0.50
CA SER A 14 15.90 -6.72 0.34
C SER A 14 14.58 -5.99 0.67
N ASP A 15 13.52 -6.21 -0.10
CA ASP A 15 12.18 -5.63 0.08
C ASP A 15 11.22 -6.59 0.78
N ASN A 16 11.68 -7.80 1.14
CA ASN A 16 10.84 -8.88 1.66
C ASN A 16 9.92 -8.46 2.81
N PHE A 17 10.41 -7.67 3.76
CA PHE A 17 9.61 -7.11 4.87
C PHE A 17 8.37 -6.34 4.39
N VAL A 18 8.50 -5.52 3.35
CA VAL A 18 7.38 -4.75 2.80
C VAL A 18 6.53 -5.62 1.88
N PHE A 19 7.17 -6.48 1.08
CA PHE A 19 6.48 -7.36 0.13
C PHE A 19 5.51 -8.31 0.83
N GLN A 20 5.94 -9.02 1.89
CA GLN A 20 5.10 -9.98 2.60
C GLN A 20 3.91 -9.29 3.29
N ARG A 21 4.13 -8.12 3.86
CA ARG A 21 3.09 -7.28 4.45
C ARG A 21 2.06 -6.82 3.42
N SER A 22 2.52 -6.37 2.25
CA SER A 22 1.62 -5.98 1.17
C SER A 22 0.85 -7.17 0.60
N ARG A 23 1.50 -8.35 0.51
CA ARG A 23 0.86 -9.59 0.08
C ARG A 23 -0.29 -10.00 1.00
N LEU A 24 -0.12 -9.84 2.32
CA LEU A 24 -1.20 -10.11 3.28
C LEU A 24 -2.46 -9.31 2.94
N ALA A 25 -2.33 -8.02 2.60
CA ALA A 25 -3.50 -7.19 2.26
C ALA A 25 -4.29 -7.77 1.07
N TYR A 26 -3.60 -8.29 0.06
CA TYR A 26 -4.25 -8.96 -1.06
C TYR A 26 -4.93 -10.27 -0.66
N VAL A 27 -4.27 -11.11 0.12
CA VAL A 27 -4.83 -12.42 0.56
C VAL A 27 -6.05 -12.20 1.45
N GLU A 28 -5.98 -11.24 2.36
CA GLU A 28 -7.11 -10.87 3.22
C GLU A 28 -8.29 -10.28 2.44
N ALA A 29 -8.01 -9.49 1.41
CA ALA A 29 -9.05 -9.01 0.51
C ALA A 29 -9.66 -10.14 -0.32
N ALA A 30 -8.84 -11.06 -0.86
CA ALA A 30 -9.29 -12.21 -1.64
C ALA A 30 -10.32 -13.07 -0.90
N GLY A 31 -10.14 -13.24 0.41
CA GLY A 31 -11.13 -13.93 1.25
C GLY A 31 -12.46 -13.20 1.50
N ARG A 32 -12.57 -11.93 1.06
CA ARG A 32 -13.73 -11.05 1.32
C ARG A 32 -14.48 -10.61 0.06
N ILE A 33 -13.91 -10.84 -1.12
CA ILE A 33 -14.44 -10.33 -2.40
C ILE A 33 -15.24 -11.39 -3.16
N ALA A 34 -16.10 -10.93 -4.05
CA ALA A 34 -16.83 -11.73 -5.04
C ALA A 34 -17.33 -10.81 -6.17
N GLY A 35 -17.88 -11.37 -7.25
CA GLY A 35 -18.54 -10.62 -8.31
C GLY A 35 -17.59 -9.71 -9.10
N ARG A 36 -17.97 -8.44 -9.29
CA ARG A 36 -17.20 -7.45 -10.06
C ARG A 36 -16.28 -6.67 -9.14
N VAL A 37 -14.98 -6.79 -9.35
CA VAL A 37 -13.94 -6.19 -8.52
C VAL A 37 -13.15 -5.15 -9.31
N LEU A 38 -12.91 -3.97 -8.72
CA LEU A 38 -11.99 -2.97 -9.23
C LEU A 38 -10.77 -2.89 -8.31
N GLU A 39 -9.57 -3.03 -8.87
CA GLU A 39 -8.33 -2.66 -8.20
C GLU A 39 -7.85 -1.29 -8.69
N ILE A 40 -7.51 -0.41 -7.76
CA ILE A 40 -6.88 0.88 -8.05
C ILE A 40 -5.43 0.83 -7.60
N GLY A 41 -4.50 0.85 -8.57
CA GLY A 41 -3.07 0.75 -8.36
C GLY A 41 -2.49 -0.63 -8.66
N THR A 42 -2.58 -1.08 -9.92
CA THR A 42 -2.04 -2.39 -10.37
C THR A 42 -0.55 -2.58 -10.05
N GLY A 43 0.24 -1.50 -10.11
CA GLY A 43 1.69 -1.54 -9.88
C GLY A 43 2.41 -2.51 -10.81
N THR A 44 3.07 -3.54 -10.24
CA THR A 44 3.75 -4.60 -11.00
C THR A 44 2.85 -5.82 -11.28
N GLY A 45 1.58 -5.78 -10.84
CA GLY A 45 0.59 -6.82 -11.09
C GLY A 45 0.70 -8.07 -10.19
N TYR A 46 1.51 -8.03 -9.12
CA TYR A 46 1.65 -9.19 -8.25
C TYR A 46 0.37 -9.56 -7.48
N GLY A 47 -0.56 -8.64 -7.34
CA GLY A 47 -1.87 -8.86 -6.71
C GLY A 47 -2.88 -9.52 -7.65
N VAL A 48 -2.66 -9.47 -8.98
CA VAL A 48 -3.60 -10.00 -9.96
C VAL A 48 -3.85 -11.50 -9.75
N ASP A 49 -2.79 -12.29 -9.59
CA ASP A 49 -2.89 -13.74 -9.37
C ASP A 49 -3.60 -14.11 -8.06
N ILE A 50 -3.64 -13.19 -7.09
CA ILE A 50 -4.29 -13.40 -5.78
C ILE A 50 -5.78 -13.04 -5.86
N ILE A 51 -6.13 -11.96 -6.54
CA ILE A 51 -7.51 -11.44 -6.60
C ILE A 51 -8.34 -12.13 -7.70
N ALA A 52 -7.75 -12.34 -8.88
CA ALA A 52 -8.48 -12.85 -10.05
C ALA A 52 -9.27 -14.16 -9.82
N PRO A 53 -8.74 -15.16 -9.07
CA PRO A 53 -9.48 -16.40 -8.81
C PRO A 53 -10.77 -16.23 -8.00
N HIS A 54 -10.93 -15.10 -7.29
CA HIS A 54 -12.05 -14.80 -6.40
C HIS A 54 -13.07 -13.84 -7.00
N ALA A 55 -12.78 -13.27 -8.19
CA ALA A 55 -13.63 -12.33 -8.89
C ALA A 55 -14.29 -12.98 -10.11
N GLU A 56 -15.55 -12.65 -10.40
CA GLU A 56 -16.18 -12.99 -11.68
C GLU A 56 -15.62 -12.14 -12.80
N HIS A 57 -15.46 -10.83 -12.54
CA HIS A 57 -14.79 -9.86 -13.40
C HIS A 57 -13.86 -9.00 -12.56
N PHE A 58 -12.61 -8.94 -12.96
CA PHE A 58 -11.61 -8.13 -12.27
C PHE A 58 -11.06 -7.06 -13.20
N THR A 59 -11.36 -5.81 -12.90
CA THR A 59 -10.76 -4.65 -13.58
C THR A 59 -9.65 -4.11 -12.69
N THR A 60 -8.46 -3.92 -13.25
CA THR A 60 -7.34 -3.30 -12.53
C THR A 60 -6.84 -2.08 -13.27
N ILE A 61 -6.61 -0.98 -12.55
CA ILE A 61 -6.19 0.30 -13.16
C ILE A 61 -4.88 0.82 -12.57
N ASP A 62 -4.08 1.45 -13.42
CA ASP A 62 -2.91 2.26 -13.04
C ASP A 62 -2.77 3.45 -14.00
N LYS A 63 -2.01 4.47 -13.60
CA LYS A 63 -1.69 5.65 -14.44
C LYS A 63 -0.91 5.30 -15.71
N THR A 64 -0.19 4.19 -15.71
CA THR A 64 0.61 3.67 -16.82
C THR A 64 0.75 2.16 -16.70
N ARG A 65 0.68 1.46 -17.83
CA ARG A 65 0.94 0.02 -17.88
C ARG A 65 2.41 -0.28 -17.56
N SER A 66 2.65 -1.18 -16.61
CA SER A 66 3.99 -1.65 -16.30
C SER A 66 4.46 -2.70 -17.30
N ASP A 67 5.74 -2.64 -17.71
CA ASP A 67 6.38 -3.68 -18.53
C ASP A 67 6.53 -5.02 -17.77
N GLU A 68 6.38 -5.00 -16.45
CA GLU A 68 6.48 -6.16 -15.56
C GLU A 68 5.12 -6.88 -15.36
N LEU A 69 4.02 -6.36 -15.95
CA LEU A 69 2.71 -6.98 -15.82
C LEU A 69 2.69 -8.38 -16.43
N PRO A 70 2.22 -9.40 -15.69
CA PRO A 70 2.04 -10.73 -16.25
C PRO A 70 0.95 -10.74 -17.32
N PRO A 71 0.88 -11.81 -18.15
CA PRO A 71 -0.29 -12.06 -18.98
C PRO A 71 -1.55 -12.06 -18.09
N MET A 72 -2.58 -11.33 -18.52
CA MET A 72 -3.82 -11.22 -17.74
C MET A 72 -4.67 -12.48 -17.89
N PRO A 73 -5.22 -13.05 -16.80
CA PRO A 73 -6.25 -14.07 -16.86
C PRO A 73 -7.47 -13.63 -17.67
N ALA A 74 -8.27 -14.57 -18.17
CA ALA A 74 -9.40 -14.29 -19.05
C ALA A 74 -10.49 -13.40 -18.41
N ASN A 75 -10.62 -13.41 -17.08
CA ASN A 75 -11.55 -12.59 -16.33
C ASN A 75 -10.94 -11.25 -15.86
N VAL A 76 -9.72 -10.91 -16.30
CA VAL A 76 -9.00 -9.70 -15.86
C VAL A 76 -8.83 -8.72 -17.02
N GLU A 77 -9.21 -7.48 -16.79
CA GLU A 77 -9.00 -6.36 -17.69
C GLU A 77 -8.11 -5.30 -17.06
N PHE A 78 -7.07 -4.87 -17.78
CA PHE A 78 -6.26 -3.71 -17.38
C PHE A 78 -6.74 -2.47 -18.14
N CYS A 79 -7.02 -1.40 -17.39
CA CYS A 79 -7.37 -0.09 -17.93
C CYS A 79 -6.37 0.97 -17.45
N GLU A 80 -5.85 1.77 -18.38
CA GLU A 80 -5.00 2.91 -18.03
C GLU A 80 -5.88 4.09 -17.60
N ALA A 81 -5.79 4.47 -16.33
CA ALA A 81 -6.58 5.54 -15.75
C ALA A 81 -5.82 6.33 -14.68
N LYS A 82 -6.17 7.62 -14.53
CA LYS A 82 -5.59 8.51 -13.52
C LYS A 82 -6.65 8.91 -12.51
N VAL A 83 -6.39 8.59 -11.25
CA VAL A 83 -7.23 9.04 -10.14
C VAL A 83 -7.05 10.56 -9.86
N PRO A 84 -8.05 11.27 -9.32
CA PRO A 84 -9.21 10.71 -8.62
C PRO A 84 -10.35 10.22 -9.53
N SER A 85 -10.51 10.71 -10.75
CA SER A 85 -11.64 10.34 -11.63
C SER A 85 -11.53 8.90 -12.09
N LEU A 86 -12.62 8.16 -11.99
CA LEU A 86 -12.72 6.78 -12.43
C LEU A 86 -13.57 6.69 -13.71
N PRO A 87 -13.08 6.08 -14.82
CA PRO A 87 -13.78 6.03 -16.10
C PRO A 87 -14.85 4.92 -16.13
N PHE A 88 -15.62 4.80 -15.05
CA PHE A 88 -16.66 3.79 -14.90
C PHE A 88 -17.99 4.44 -14.52
N GLU A 89 -19.09 3.77 -14.83
CA GLU A 89 -20.43 4.20 -14.44
C GLU A 89 -20.68 4.04 -12.93
N ASP A 90 -21.71 4.71 -12.43
CA ASP A 90 -22.17 4.57 -11.06
C ASP A 90 -22.60 3.11 -10.79
N ASP A 91 -22.47 2.68 -9.55
CA ASP A 91 -22.94 1.37 -9.08
C ASP A 91 -22.47 0.17 -9.93
N THR A 92 -21.21 0.22 -10.43
CA THR A 92 -20.65 -0.81 -11.33
C THR A 92 -20.03 -1.98 -10.58
N PHE A 93 -19.35 -1.74 -9.46
CA PHE A 93 -18.52 -2.74 -8.77
C PHE A 93 -19.12 -3.18 -7.44
N ASP A 94 -18.96 -4.47 -7.14
CA ASP A 94 -19.31 -5.04 -5.84
C ASP A 94 -18.21 -4.74 -4.82
N TYR A 95 -16.94 -4.72 -5.28
CA TYR A 95 -15.77 -4.40 -4.46
C TYR A 95 -14.81 -3.47 -5.19
N VAL A 96 -14.25 -2.54 -4.44
CA VAL A 96 -13.08 -1.76 -4.85
C VAL A 96 -11.95 -2.05 -3.88
N VAL A 97 -10.76 -2.39 -4.38
CA VAL A 97 -9.57 -2.59 -3.56
C VAL A 97 -8.50 -1.57 -3.95
N SER A 98 -7.77 -1.05 -2.97
CA SER A 98 -6.69 -0.08 -3.22
C SER A 98 -5.65 -0.17 -2.11
N PHE A 99 -4.46 -0.66 -2.45
CA PHE A 99 -3.40 -0.93 -1.48
C PHE A 99 -2.17 -0.10 -1.76
N GLN A 100 -1.73 0.68 -0.77
CA GLN A 100 -0.57 1.58 -0.84
C GLN A 100 -0.67 2.59 -2.00
N VAL A 101 -1.85 3.23 -2.14
CA VAL A 101 -2.14 4.19 -3.22
C VAL A 101 -2.63 5.52 -2.67
N ILE A 102 -3.53 5.51 -1.69
CA ILE A 102 -4.23 6.72 -1.20
C ILE A 102 -3.25 7.76 -0.64
N GLU A 103 -2.11 7.34 -0.09
CA GLU A 103 -1.04 8.20 0.41
C GLU A 103 -0.38 9.06 -0.69
N HIS A 104 -0.52 8.65 -1.96
CA HIS A 104 0.01 9.37 -3.13
C HIS A 104 -0.98 10.37 -3.73
N ILE A 105 -2.26 10.33 -3.30
CA ILE A 105 -3.34 11.10 -3.89
C ILE A 105 -3.52 12.45 -3.18
N LYS A 106 -3.38 13.58 -3.92
CA LYS A 106 -3.59 14.92 -3.37
C LYS A 106 -5.05 15.18 -3.02
N GLN A 107 -5.96 14.74 -3.89
CA GLN A 107 -7.40 14.95 -3.79
C GLN A 107 -8.07 13.70 -3.20
N ASP A 108 -7.65 13.30 -2.01
CA ASP A 108 -8.09 12.08 -1.34
C ASP A 108 -9.62 12.02 -1.12
N ARG A 109 -10.25 13.16 -0.77
CA ARG A 109 -11.70 13.26 -0.64
C ARG A 109 -12.43 13.01 -1.97
N ALA A 110 -11.92 13.58 -3.07
CA ALA A 110 -12.49 13.35 -4.39
C ALA A 110 -12.30 11.89 -4.83
N PHE A 111 -11.15 11.30 -4.51
CA PHE A 111 -10.88 9.88 -4.75
C PHE A 111 -11.87 8.98 -4.00
N VAL A 112 -12.09 9.21 -2.72
CA VAL A 112 -13.05 8.44 -1.91
C VAL A 112 -14.48 8.63 -2.42
N ALA A 113 -14.86 9.83 -2.85
CA ALA A 113 -16.18 10.10 -3.45
C ALA A 113 -16.37 9.32 -4.78
N GLU A 114 -15.35 9.24 -5.62
CA GLU A 114 -15.40 8.43 -6.85
C GLU A 114 -15.49 6.94 -6.57
N VAL A 115 -14.72 6.43 -5.57
CA VAL A 115 -14.85 5.05 -5.12
C VAL A 115 -16.29 4.77 -4.64
N LEU A 116 -16.85 5.67 -3.84
CA LEU A 116 -18.23 5.55 -3.36
C LEU A 116 -19.22 5.57 -4.52
N ARG A 117 -19.00 6.40 -5.55
CA ARG A 117 -19.86 6.49 -6.74
C ARG A 117 -19.90 5.18 -7.52
N VAL A 118 -18.75 4.59 -7.82
CA VAL A 118 -18.67 3.37 -8.64
C VAL A 118 -19.04 2.09 -7.91
N LEU A 119 -19.05 2.09 -6.58
CA LEU A 119 -19.52 0.97 -5.77
C LEU A 119 -21.05 0.86 -5.83
N ARG A 120 -21.57 -0.36 -5.91
CA ARG A 120 -23.00 -0.67 -5.73
C ARG A 120 -23.43 -0.46 -4.28
N LYS A 121 -24.72 -0.31 -4.05
CA LYS A 121 -25.29 -0.33 -2.69
C LYS A 121 -24.91 -1.65 -2.01
N GLY A 122 -24.37 -1.55 -0.79
CA GLY A 122 -23.83 -2.68 -0.04
C GLY A 122 -22.46 -3.16 -0.52
N GLY A 123 -21.93 -2.57 -1.59
CA GLY A 123 -20.56 -2.82 -2.06
C GLY A 123 -19.51 -2.33 -1.07
N LYS A 124 -18.29 -2.85 -1.16
CA LYS A 124 -17.25 -2.58 -0.16
C LYS A 124 -15.98 -2.00 -0.79
N PHE A 125 -15.41 -1.04 -0.12
CA PHE A 125 -14.07 -0.51 -0.36
C PHE A 125 -13.09 -1.11 0.63
N ILE A 126 -12.08 -1.83 0.15
CA ILE A 126 -10.98 -2.37 0.97
C ILE A 126 -9.74 -1.54 0.66
N VAL A 127 -9.23 -0.86 1.67
CA VAL A 127 -8.09 0.05 1.51
C VAL A 127 -7.01 -0.26 2.53
N SER A 128 -5.74 -0.27 2.08
CA SER A 128 -4.60 -0.25 2.99
C SER A 128 -3.63 0.88 2.64
N THR A 129 -3.01 1.44 3.68
CA THR A 129 -2.04 2.54 3.59
C THR A 129 -1.11 2.50 4.80
N PRO A 130 0.12 3.04 4.72
CA PRO A 130 1.01 3.09 5.86
C PRO A 130 0.38 3.79 7.05
N ASN A 131 0.60 3.25 8.24
CA ASN A 131 0.21 3.89 9.49
C ASN A 131 1.27 4.91 9.91
N ARG A 132 0.93 6.20 9.92
CA ARG A 132 1.87 7.30 10.18
C ARG A 132 2.72 7.14 11.44
N PRO A 133 2.20 6.67 12.61
CA PRO A 133 3.02 6.41 13.80
C PRO A 133 4.18 5.44 13.58
N MET A 134 4.09 4.55 12.60
CA MET A 134 5.12 3.55 12.28
C MET A 134 6.13 4.02 11.21
N SER A 135 5.94 5.19 10.63
CA SER A 135 6.87 5.76 9.64
C SER A 135 8.14 6.25 10.30
N LEU A 136 9.29 5.77 9.83
CA LEU A 136 10.60 6.13 10.39
C LEU A 136 11.14 7.47 9.88
N THR A 137 10.71 7.89 8.70
CA THR A 137 11.11 9.15 8.03
C THR A 137 9.97 9.65 7.18
N ARG A 138 10.02 10.92 6.79
CA ARG A 138 9.09 11.45 5.79
C ARG A 138 9.40 10.82 4.43
N ASN A 139 8.46 10.09 3.87
CA ASN A 139 8.55 9.63 2.49
C ASN A 139 8.20 10.78 1.53
N PRO A 140 9.12 11.24 0.66
CA PRO A 140 8.85 12.36 -0.25
C PRO A 140 7.86 12.02 -1.37
N TRP A 141 7.60 10.74 -1.60
CA TRP A 141 6.62 10.27 -2.57
C TRP A 141 5.19 10.28 -2.00
N HIS A 142 5.02 10.17 -0.68
CA HIS A 142 3.72 10.25 -0.04
C HIS A 142 3.27 11.71 0.06
N VAL A 143 2.10 12.03 -0.47
CA VAL A 143 1.47 13.33 -0.25
C VAL A 143 1.04 13.46 1.21
N ARG A 144 0.56 12.34 1.78
CA ARG A 144 0.09 12.26 3.16
C ARG A 144 0.22 10.81 3.66
N GLU A 145 0.51 10.65 4.93
CA GLU A 145 0.31 9.40 5.64
C GLU A 145 -0.76 9.63 6.71
N TYR A 146 -1.56 8.62 6.98
CA TYR A 146 -2.74 8.73 7.83
C TYR A 146 -2.50 8.11 9.21
N THR A 147 -3.14 8.67 10.25
CA THR A 147 -3.44 7.92 11.47
C THR A 147 -4.75 7.13 11.28
N ALA A 148 -5.03 6.23 12.22
CA ALA A 148 -6.28 5.48 12.23
C ALA A 148 -7.51 6.39 12.21
N GLU A 149 -7.49 7.48 12.98
CA GLU A 149 -8.58 8.44 13.06
C GLU A 149 -8.75 9.23 11.77
N GLU A 150 -7.65 9.68 11.18
CA GLU A 150 -7.66 10.46 9.93
C GLU A 150 -8.22 9.65 8.76
N LEU A 151 -7.81 8.38 8.62
CA LEU A 151 -8.37 7.49 7.60
C LEU A 151 -9.85 7.19 7.88
N GLY A 152 -10.20 6.93 9.14
CA GLY A 152 -11.60 6.72 9.53
C GLY A 152 -12.48 7.94 9.23
N ALA A 153 -12.00 9.15 9.50
CA ALA A 153 -12.70 10.40 9.18
C ALA A 153 -12.85 10.61 7.67
N LEU A 154 -11.83 10.25 6.88
CA LEU A 154 -11.89 10.33 5.41
C LEU A 154 -12.97 9.40 4.83
N LEU A 155 -13.19 8.24 5.46
CA LEU A 155 -14.18 7.23 5.05
C LEU A 155 -15.57 7.42 5.70
N SER A 156 -15.84 8.55 6.36
CA SER A 156 -17.09 8.81 7.08
C SER A 156 -18.35 8.86 6.19
N GLY A 157 -18.20 8.93 4.86
CA GLY A 157 -19.30 8.83 3.91
C GLY A 157 -19.85 7.42 3.69
N PHE A 158 -19.15 6.38 4.19
CA PHE A 158 -19.60 4.99 4.16
C PHE A 158 -20.49 4.68 5.37
N ILE A 159 -21.46 3.74 5.19
CA ILE A 159 -22.41 3.36 6.24
C ILE A 159 -21.71 2.68 7.42
N HIS A 160 -20.71 1.84 7.12
CA HIS A 160 -19.94 1.09 8.11
C HIS A 160 -18.48 1.02 7.70
N VAL A 161 -17.58 1.16 8.67
CA VAL A 161 -16.13 1.03 8.45
C VAL A 161 -15.54 0.10 9.51
N GLU A 162 -15.16 -1.10 9.09
CA GLU A 162 -14.34 -2.02 9.88
C GLU A 162 -12.89 -1.51 9.87
N ARG A 163 -12.32 -1.29 11.04
CA ARG A 163 -10.99 -0.69 11.22
C ARG A 163 -10.01 -1.72 11.72
N LEU A 164 -9.23 -2.27 10.81
CA LEU A 164 -8.17 -3.22 11.10
C LEU A 164 -6.80 -2.60 10.82
N GLY A 165 -5.77 -3.25 11.31
CA GLY A 165 -4.39 -2.90 11.02
C GLY A 165 -3.52 -4.14 10.87
N VAL A 166 -2.41 -4.00 10.15
CA VAL A 166 -1.44 -5.07 9.96
C VAL A 166 -0.42 -5.03 11.07
N GLU A 167 -0.40 -6.06 11.91
CA GLU A 167 0.59 -6.28 12.96
C GLU A 167 1.58 -7.36 12.56
N GLY A 168 2.83 -7.26 13.03
CA GLY A 168 3.86 -8.29 12.84
C GLY A 168 4.16 -9.02 14.16
N ASN A 169 4.65 -10.26 14.05
CA ASN A 169 5.16 -11.03 15.19
C ASN A 169 6.55 -10.53 15.66
N GLU A 170 7.17 -11.23 16.61
CA GLU A 170 8.48 -10.87 17.17
C GLU A 170 9.59 -10.78 16.10
N ARG A 171 9.59 -11.66 15.10
CA ARG A 171 10.55 -11.65 13.99
C ARG A 171 10.46 -10.37 13.17
N VAL A 172 9.25 -9.94 12.86
CA VAL A 172 8.95 -8.70 12.13
C VAL A 172 9.39 -7.49 12.95
N TRP A 173 9.11 -7.51 14.25
CA TRP A 173 9.53 -6.46 15.17
C TRP A 173 11.05 -6.37 15.31
N GLU A 174 11.74 -7.49 15.39
CA GLU A 174 13.21 -7.53 15.41
C GLU A 174 13.80 -6.85 14.17
N TYR A 175 13.27 -7.16 12.98
CA TYR A 175 13.69 -6.49 11.74
C TYR A 175 13.39 -4.98 11.77
N TYR A 176 12.18 -4.60 12.21
CA TYR A 176 11.78 -3.20 12.30
C TYR A 176 12.69 -2.40 13.22
N GLU A 177 13.02 -2.90 14.40
CA GLU A 177 13.91 -2.20 15.34
C GLU A 177 15.35 -2.08 14.80
N LYS A 178 15.85 -3.09 14.11
CA LYS A 178 17.14 -2.99 13.41
C LYS A 178 17.12 -1.93 12.30
N ASN A 179 16.03 -1.88 11.53
CA ASN A 179 15.82 -0.85 10.52
C ASN A 179 15.72 0.54 11.16
N ARG A 180 14.94 0.69 12.22
CA ARG A 180 14.80 1.92 12.98
C ARG A 180 16.14 2.43 13.49
N ALA A 181 16.94 1.56 14.10
CA ALA A 181 18.29 1.91 14.57
C ALA A 181 19.21 2.36 13.42
N SER A 182 19.12 1.71 12.25
CA SER A 182 19.87 2.08 11.05
C SER A 182 19.46 3.45 10.52
N VAL A 183 18.15 3.67 10.38
CA VAL A 183 17.58 4.95 9.93
C VAL A 183 17.94 6.08 10.90
N HIS A 184 17.79 5.89 12.19
CA HIS A 184 18.19 6.89 13.20
C HIS A 184 19.66 7.26 13.11
N ARG A 185 20.56 6.30 12.80
CA ARG A 185 21.99 6.58 12.60
C ARG A 185 22.22 7.46 11.39
N ILE A 186 21.51 7.23 10.29
CA ILE A 186 21.58 8.04 9.07
C ILE A 186 21.01 9.44 9.35
N MET A 187 19.87 9.51 10.04
CA MET A 187 19.18 10.78 10.33
C MET A 187 19.94 11.70 11.27
N ARG A 188 20.95 11.21 12.03
CA ARG A 188 21.85 12.07 12.83
C ARG A 188 22.62 13.08 11.97
N PHE A 189 22.80 12.79 10.68
CA PHE A 189 23.46 13.70 9.74
C PHE A 189 22.51 14.76 9.16
N ASP A 190 21.20 14.60 9.30
CA ASP A 190 20.19 15.61 8.94
C ASP A 190 20.00 16.64 10.08
N VAL A 191 21.09 17.30 10.48
CA VAL A 191 21.12 18.27 11.58
C VAL A 191 20.14 19.43 11.36
N LEU A 192 19.97 19.83 10.10
CA LEU A 192 19.06 20.92 9.70
C LEU A 192 17.61 20.45 9.50
N ARG A 193 17.31 19.18 9.74
CA ARG A 193 15.98 18.59 9.53
C ARG A 193 15.42 18.87 8.13
N MET A 194 16.29 18.82 7.11
CA MET A 194 15.98 19.17 5.73
C MET A 194 14.79 18.38 5.17
N GLN A 195 14.60 17.14 5.60
CA GLN A 195 13.46 16.32 5.21
C GLN A 195 12.10 16.98 5.48
N TRP A 196 11.98 17.92 6.44
CA TRP A 196 10.70 18.51 6.85
C TRP A 196 10.35 19.80 6.10
N TRP A 197 11.35 20.56 5.63
CA TRP A 197 11.12 21.87 4.99
C TRP A 197 11.56 21.92 3.53
N LEU A 198 12.42 21.03 3.05
CA LEU A 198 12.74 20.98 1.63
C LEU A 198 11.54 20.51 0.79
N PRO A 199 11.41 21.05 -0.43
CA PRO A 199 10.44 20.57 -1.41
C PRO A 199 10.62 19.07 -1.68
N ARG A 200 9.50 18.35 -1.79
CA ARG A 200 9.52 16.88 -1.97
C ARG A 200 10.37 16.41 -3.15
N TRP A 201 10.28 17.11 -4.27
CA TRP A 201 11.01 16.75 -5.49
C TRP A 201 12.54 16.75 -5.31
N LEU A 202 13.09 17.62 -4.43
CA LEU A 202 14.51 17.61 -4.08
C LEU A 202 14.91 16.41 -3.20
N LEU A 203 13.96 15.87 -2.46
CA LEU A 203 14.21 14.76 -1.54
C LEU A 203 14.03 13.39 -2.19
N GLN A 204 13.32 13.27 -3.32
CA GLN A 204 12.99 11.99 -3.95
C GLN A 204 14.24 11.17 -4.30
N LEU A 205 15.17 11.75 -5.06
CA LEU A 205 16.37 11.02 -5.46
C LEU A 205 17.28 10.64 -4.28
N PRO A 206 17.63 11.55 -3.35
CA PRO A 206 18.38 11.18 -2.14
C PRO A 206 17.68 10.10 -1.31
N TYR A 207 16.37 10.20 -1.14
CA TYR A 207 15.58 9.22 -0.41
C TYR A 207 15.64 7.84 -1.06
N ASP A 208 15.43 7.73 -2.37
CA ASP A 208 15.49 6.46 -3.10
C ASP A 208 16.86 5.79 -2.98
N VAL A 209 17.94 6.57 -3.14
CA VAL A 209 19.30 6.06 -2.99
C VAL A 209 19.54 5.57 -1.56
N MET A 210 19.22 6.40 -0.56
CA MET A 210 19.45 6.08 0.85
C MET A 210 18.61 4.88 1.31
N ASN A 211 17.34 4.83 0.91
CA ASN A 211 16.43 3.73 1.25
C ASN A 211 16.94 2.41 0.64
N ARG A 212 17.34 2.42 -0.62
CA ARG A 212 17.89 1.23 -1.30
C ARG A 212 19.20 0.77 -0.66
N LEU A 213 20.12 1.69 -0.36
CA LEU A 213 21.36 1.36 0.32
C LEU A 213 21.12 0.80 1.72
N ASN A 214 20.21 1.41 2.49
CA ASN A 214 19.84 0.93 3.82
C ASN A 214 19.24 -0.48 3.78
N ARG A 215 18.28 -0.75 2.88
CA ARG A 215 17.67 -2.08 2.71
C ARG A 215 18.71 -3.14 2.33
N ARG A 216 19.58 -2.84 1.36
CA ARG A 216 20.67 -3.76 0.96
C ARG A 216 21.66 -4.01 2.10
N ARG A 217 21.99 -2.97 2.87
CA ARG A 217 22.87 -3.12 4.05
C ARG A 217 22.20 -3.98 5.12
N LEU A 218 20.95 -3.73 5.45
CA LEU A 218 20.18 -4.53 6.40
C LEU A 218 20.08 -5.99 5.96
N HIS A 219 19.77 -6.23 4.69
CA HIS A 219 19.76 -7.58 4.14
C HIS A 219 21.12 -8.26 4.29
N ARG A 220 22.24 -7.61 3.92
CA ARG A 220 23.58 -8.18 4.07
C ARG A 220 23.95 -8.51 5.51
N SER A 221 23.60 -7.65 6.45
CA SER A 221 23.93 -7.82 7.88
C SER A 221 22.95 -8.73 8.64
N ASN A 222 21.76 -8.96 8.12
CA ASN A 222 20.69 -9.73 8.76
C ASN A 222 19.99 -10.64 7.73
N ARG A 223 20.77 -11.31 6.89
CA ARG A 223 20.24 -12.10 5.77
C ARG A 223 19.22 -13.12 6.22
N VAL A 224 19.58 -13.94 7.21
CA VAL A 224 18.71 -15.00 7.75
C VAL A 224 17.38 -14.42 8.23
N LEU A 225 17.41 -13.31 8.98
CA LEU A 225 16.20 -12.65 9.47
C LEU A 225 15.34 -12.10 8.33
N THR A 226 15.97 -11.42 7.36
CA THR A 226 15.24 -10.80 6.24
C THR A 226 14.58 -11.85 5.34
N GLU A 227 15.29 -12.94 5.05
CA GLU A 227 14.81 -14.04 4.20
C GLU A 227 13.76 -14.92 4.92
N ALA A 228 13.83 -15.00 6.24
CA ALA A 228 12.90 -15.80 7.05
C ALA A 228 11.54 -15.11 7.31
N ILE A 229 11.38 -13.83 6.98
CA ILE A 229 10.09 -13.15 7.11
C ILE A 229 9.15 -13.67 6.03
N GLU A 230 8.01 -14.21 6.45
CA GLU A 230 6.94 -14.71 5.61
C GLU A 230 5.65 -13.93 5.82
N MET A 231 4.68 -14.11 4.94
CA MET A 231 3.37 -13.46 5.07
C MET A 231 2.69 -13.80 6.40
N ASP A 232 2.82 -15.04 6.85
CA ASP A 232 2.21 -15.56 8.09
C ASP A 232 2.86 -14.98 9.36
N ASP A 233 3.96 -14.24 9.24
CA ASP A 233 4.51 -13.43 10.33
C ASP A 233 3.71 -12.13 10.57
N TYR A 234 2.78 -11.82 9.67
CA TYR A 234 1.85 -10.69 9.78
C TYR A 234 0.42 -11.19 9.96
N ARG A 235 -0.41 -10.38 10.59
CA ARG A 235 -1.85 -10.66 10.79
C ARG A 235 -2.65 -9.38 10.81
N LEU A 236 -3.95 -9.48 10.52
CA LEU A 236 -4.91 -8.41 10.80
C LEU A 236 -5.35 -8.47 12.26
N VAL A 237 -5.36 -7.30 12.90
CA VAL A 237 -5.84 -7.09 14.26
C VAL A 237 -6.73 -5.85 14.31
N GLU A 238 -7.42 -5.61 15.41
CA GLU A 238 -8.03 -4.30 15.67
C GLU A 238 -6.96 -3.22 15.60
N VAL A 239 -7.27 -2.10 14.95
CA VAL A 239 -6.28 -1.05 14.66
C VAL A 239 -5.75 -0.40 15.94
N HIS A 240 -4.44 -0.21 16.00
CA HIS A 240 -3.73 0.52 17.04
C HIS A 240 -2.44 1.16 16.49
N ASP A 241 -1.79 2.04 17.26
CA ASP A 241 -0.63 2.82 16.81
C ASP A 241 0.58 2.00 16.37
N ARG A 242 0.68 0.73 16.82
CA ARG A 242 1.78 -0.17 16.46
C ARG A 242 1.49 -1.06 15.24
N CYS A 243 0.31 -0.93 14.61
CA CYS A 243 0.07 -1.55 13.31
C CYS A 243 0.93 -0.88 12.25
N PHE A 244 1.60 -1.66 11.42
CA PHE A 244 2.46 -1.16 10.35
C PHE A 244 1.69 -0.47 9.22
N ASP A 245 0.53 -1.06 8.86
CA ASP A 245 -0.42 -0.47 7.92
C ASP A 245 -1.81 -0.43 8.54
N LEU A 246 -2.61 0.53 8.09
CA LEU A 246 -4.05 0.54 8.26
C LEU A 246 -4.67 -0.34 7.18
N PHE A 247 -5.68 -1.13 7.53
CA PHE A 247 -6.44 -1.98 6.61
C PHE A 247 -7.93 -1.85 6.92
N TYR A 248 -8.65 -1.07 6.12
CA TYR A 248 -10.06 -0.75 6.40
C TYR A 248 -10.97 -1.33 5.35
N VAL A 249 -12.14 -1.80 5.82
CA VAL A 249 -13.23 -2.29 4.96
C VAL A 249 -14.44 -1.41 5.19
N ALA A 250 -14.76 -0.59 4.18
CA ALA A 250 -15.84 0.39 4.24
C ALA A 250 -17.00 -0.05 3.34
N THR A 251 -18.23 -0.06 3.86
CA THR A 251 -19.47 -0.49 3.16
C THR A 251 -20.28 0.72 2.73
N LYS A 252 -20.65 0.78 1.42
CA LYS A 252 -21.56 1.79 0.85
C LYS A 252 -23.00 1.59 1.27
#